data_41d8ce408cc4843ec807d778ebfbb8d9
#
_entry.id   41d8ce408cc4843ec807d778ebfbb8d9
#
_cell.length_a   1.000
_cell.length_b   1.000
_cell.length_c   1.000
_cell.angle_alpha   90.00
_cell.angle_beta   90.00
_cell.angle_gamma   90.00
#
_symmetry.space_group_name_H-M   'P 1'
#
loop_
_entity.id
_entity.type
_entity.pdbx_description
1 polymer ?
#
loop_
_entity_poly.entity_id
_entity_poly.type
_entity_poly.pdbx_seq_one_letter_code
_entity_poly.pdbx_strand_id
1 'polypeptide(L)'
;MKVKNKLRPNALAMAGFLVGDTKSTIKMVNLLKFKKRASYEDGRETDLTGEEAYRIYAHEVSTIHLPKVGGSIIFSGKVSRLLIGEAEELWDMVAIAEYPNKKAMLKMISD
;
A
#
# COMPACT_ATOMS: atom_id res chain seq x y z
N MET A 1 5.84 5.44 -19.28
CA MET A 1 4.73 5.72 -18.37
C MET A 1 5.25 6.50 -17.17
N LYS A 2 4.66 7.65 -16.92
CA LYS A 2 5.01 8.47 -15.75
C LYS A 2 4.13 8.08 -14.58
N VAL A 3 4.74 7.91 -13.41
CA VAL A 3 4.02 7.52 -12.19
C VAL A 3 4.31 8.53 -11.08
N LYS A 4 3.26 8.96 -10.39
CA LYS A 4 3.39 9.73 -9.15
C LYS A 4 2.96 8.86 -7.99
N ASN A 5 3.87 8.62 -7.06
CA ASN A 5 3.56 7.87 -5.85
C ASN A 5 2.94 8.81 -4.81
N LYS A 6 1.82 8.37 -4.24
CA LYS A 6 1.08 9.12 -3.23
C LYS A 6 0.79 8.21 -2.04
N LEU A 7 0.58 8.80 -0.89
CA LEU A 7 0.24 8.09 0.33
C LEU A 7 -1.27 7.91 0.50
N ARG A 8 -2.07 8.77 -0.14
CA ARG A 8 -3.53 8.77 -0.01
C ARG A 8 -4.19 9.00 -1.36
N PRO A 9 -5.38 8.42 -1.59
CA PRO A 9 -6.11 8.67 -2.81
C PRO A 9 -6.61 10.13 -2.85
N ASN A 10 -6.68 10.70 -4.05
CA ASN A 10 -7.34 11.99 -4.24
C ASN A 10 -8.86 11.79 -4.33
N ALA A 11 -9.61 12.91 -4.36
CA ALA A 11 -11.08 12.86 -4.38
C ALA A 11 -11.63 12.14 -5.61
N LEU A 12 -11.02 12.34 -6.78
CA LEU A 12 -11.46 11.70 -8.02
C LEU A 12 -11.23 10.19 -7.99
N ALA A 13 -10.06 9.75 -7.51
CA ALA A 13 -9.75 8.33 -7.38
C ALA A 13 -10.70 7.66 -6.38
N MET A 14 -10.98 8.32 -5.25
CA MET A 14 -11.90 7.80 -4.25
C MET A 14 -13.33 7.70 -4.80
N ALA A 15 -13.79 8.71 -5.53
CA ALA A 15 -15.12 8.69 -6.14
C ALA A 15 -15.26 7.53 -7.12
N GLY A 16 -14.25 7.29 -7.96
CA GLY A 16 -14.24 6.15 -8.88
C GLY A 16 -14.24 4.81 -8.15
N PHE A 17 -13.51 4.71 -7.07
CA PHE A 17 -13.47 3.50 -6.24
C PHE A 17 -14.82 3.16 -5.63
N LEU A 18 -15.61 4.16 -5.23
CA LEU A 18 -16.90 3.97 -4.57
C LEU A 18 -18.02 3.58 -5.53
N VAL A 19 -17.82 3.71 -6.84
CA VAL A 19 -18.81 3.34 -7.86
C VAL A 19 -18.79 1.84 -8.07
N GLY A 20 -19.98 1.24 -8.30
CA GLY A 20 -20.12 -0.16 -8.67
C GLY A 20 -20.25 -1.10 -7.48
N ASP A 21 -19.78 -2.34 -7.64
CA ASP A 21 -19.94 -3.40 -6.66
C ASP A 21 -19.17 -3.11 -5.36
N THR A 22 -19.90 -3.09 -4.24
CA THR A 22 -19.33 -2.86 -2.91
C THR A 22 -19.25 -4.11 -2.05
N LYS A 23 -19.70 -5.26 -2.57
CA LYS A 23 -19.81 -6.52 -1.81
C LYS A 23 -18.72 -7.54 -2.11
N SER A 24 -18.14 -7.48 -3.30
CA SER A 24 -17.13 -8.45 -3.71
C SER A 24 -15.78 -8.22 -3.02
N THR A 25 -15.03 -9.30 -2.88
CA THR A 25 -13.65 -9.27 -2.40
C THR A 25 -12.79 -8.35 -3.26
N ILE A 26 -11.94 -7.58 -2.61
CA ILE A 26 -11.02 -6.66 -3.28
C ILE A 26 -9.58 -7.10 -3.02
N LYS A 27 -8.77 -7.06 -4.07
CA LYS A 27 -7.33 -7.24 -3.96
C LYS A 27 -6.66 -5.92 -4.33
N MET A 28 -6.05 -5.27 -3.35
CA MET A 28 -5.38 -4.01 -3.56
C MET A 28 -3.89 -4.25 -3.80
N VAL A 29 -3.43 -3.87 -4.99
CA VAL A 29 -2.03 -3.96 -5.37
C VAL A 29 -1.32 -2.70 -4.91
N ASN A 30 -0.29 -2.86 -4.10
CA ASN A 30 0.54 -1.76 -3.61
C ASN A 30 1.91 -1.85 -4.25
N LEU A 31 2.26 -0.84 -5.02
CA LEU A 31 3.57 -0.72 -5.65
C LEU A 31 4.36 0.29 -4.84
N LEU A 32 5.41 -0.17 -4.18
CA LEU A 32 6.09 0.59 -3.14
C LEU A 32 7.47 1.06 -3.60
N LYS A 33 7.72 2.36 -3.39
CA LYS A 33 9.02 2.98 -3.61
C LYS A 33 9.48 3.55 -2.29
N PHE A 34 10.62 3.06 -1.79
CA PHE A 34 11.11 3.47 -0.48
C PHE A 34 11.99 4.70 -0.58
N LYS A 35 11.85 5.59 0.40
CA LYS A 35 12.80 6.68 0.60
C LYS A 35 14.09 6.10 1.18
N LYS A 36 15.20 6.73 0.85
CA LYS A 36 16.50 6.35 1.40
C LYS A 36 16.48 6.45 2.93
N ARG A 37 15.83 7.49 3.45
CA ARG A 37 15.61 7.70 4.88
C ARG A 37 14.13 7.92 5.13
N ALA A 38 13.60 7.32 6.20
CA ALA A 38 12.19 7.45 6.56
C ALA A 38 11.85 8.90 6.89
N SER A 39 10.62 9.31 6.58
CA SER A 39 10.10 10.64 6.85
C SER A 39 8.69 10.49 7.41
N TYR A 40 8.46 11.04 8.60
CA TYR A 40 7.16 10.98 9.27
C TYR A 40 6.39 12.29 9.10
N GLU A 41 5.06 12.18 9.01
CA GLU A 41 4.18 13.34 8.84
C GLU A 41 4.28 14.34 10.01
N ASP A 42 4.57 13.85 11.21
CA ASP A 42 4.73 14.70 12.40
C ASP A 42 6.09 15.39 12.47
N GLY A 43 6.96 15.19 11.49
CA GLY A 43 8.26 15.85 11.41
C GLY A 43 9.34 15.28 12.33
N ARG A 44 9.07 14.21 13.08
CA ARG A 44 10.09 13.63 13.95
C ARG A 44 11.23 13.03 13.15
N GLU A 45 12.43 13.12 13.70
CA GLU A 45 13.61 12.55 13.09
C GLU A 45 13.71 11.05 13.36
N THR A 46 14.37 10.34 12.44
CA THR A 46 14.62 8.92 12.57
C THR A 46 15.88 8.53 11.80
N ASP A 47 16.58 7.51 12.30
CA ASP A 47 17.72 6.91 11.61
C ASP A 47 17.29 5.73 10.72
N LEU A 48 16.01 5.39 10.72
CA LEU A 48 15.49 4.30 9.91
C LEU A 48 15.53 4.63 8.42
N THR A 49 15.82 3.63 7.60
CA THR A 49 15.61 3.72 6.16
C THR A 49 14.11 3.65 5.87
N GLY A 50 13.69 4.07 4.67
CA GLY A 50 12.30 3.92 4.26
C GLY A 50 11.85 2.47 4.29
N GLU A 51 12.72 1.54 3.87
CA GLU A 51 12.41 0.11 3.91
C GLU A 51 12.20 -0.41 5.33
N GLU A 52 13.09 -0.03 6.27
CA GLU A 52 12.95 -0.44 7.66
C GLU A 52 11.67 0.08 8.29
N ALA A 53 11.36 1.36 8.07
CA ALA A 53 10.12 1.96 8.56
C ALA A 53 8.89 1.28 7.97
N TYR A 54 8.92 0.93 6.68
CA TYR A 54 7.83 0.21 6.04
C TYR A 54 7.63 -1.18 6.62
N ARG A 55 8.71 -1.90 6.92
CA ARG A 55 8.61 -3.24 7.52
C ARG A 55 7.93 -3.21 8.88
N ILE A 56 8.24 -2.21 9.69
CA ILE A 56 7.58 -2.01 11.00
C ILE A 56 6.09 -1.76 10.79
N TYR A 57 5.76 -0.85 9.89
CA TYR A 57 4.38 -0.50 9.55
C TYR A 57 3.61 -1.72 9.00
N ALA A 58 4.22 -2.48 8.08
CA ALA A 58 3.58 -3.64 7.48
C ALA A 58 3.31 -4.74 8.51
N HIS A 59 4.21 -4.95 9.46
CA HIS A 59 4.00 -5.90 10.54
C HIS A 59 2.79 -5.50 11.38
N GLU A 60 2.69 -4.25 11.78
CA GLU A 60 1.57 -3.73 12.55
C GLU A 60 0.25 -3.86 11.77
N VAL A 61 0.23 -3.46 10.50
CA VAL A 61 -0.96 -3.54 9.64
C VAL A 61 -1.42 -4.99 9.50
N SER A 62 -0.51 -5.91 9.21
CA SER A 62 -0.86 -7.31 8.97
C SER A 62 -1.29 -8.07 10.22
N THR A 63 -0.78 -7.70 11.40
CA THR A 63 -1.08 -8.40 12.65
C THR A 63 -2.20 -7.77 13.46
N ILE A 64 -2.45 -6.48 13.30
CA ILE A 64 -3.41 -5.74 14.12
C ILE A 64 -4.57 -5.19 13.29
N HIS A 65 -4.26 -4.36 12.27
CA HIS A 65 -5.30 -3.58 11.58
C HIS A 65 -6.08 -4.37 10.54
N LEU A 66 -5.40 -5.15 9.69
CA LEU A 66 -6.07 -5.95 8.67
C LEU A 66 -7.00 -7.01 9.27
N PRO A 67 -6.59 -7.79 10.30
CA PRO A 67 -7.48 -8.78 10.88
C PRO A 67 -8.78 -8.19 11.43
N LYS A 68 -8.75 -6.97 11.95
CA LYS A 68 -9.94 -6.29 12.49
C LYS A 68 -11.04 -6.09 11.45
N VAL A 69 -10.69 -5.99 10.19
CA VAL A 69 -11.65 -5.78 9.10
C VAL A 69 -11.78 -7.00 8.20
N GLY A 70 -11.20 -8.13 8.61
CA GLY A 70 -11.24 -9.37 7.83
C GLY A 70 -10.28 -9.38 6.64
N GLY A 71 -9.30 -8.48 6.64
CA GLY A 71 -8.31 -8.39 5.59
C GLY A 71 -7.05 -9.19 5.87
N SER A 72 -6.23 -9.38 4.84
CA SER A 72 -4.95 -10.09 4.95
C SER A 72 -4.01 -9.67 3.83
N ILE A 73 -2.71 -9.89 4.05
CA ILE A 73 -1.71 -9.77 2.99
C ILE A 73 -1.60 -11.12 2.32
N ILE A 74 -1.93 -11.20 1.04
CA ILE A 74 -1.91 -12.48 0.31
C ILE A 74 -0.64 -12.67 -0.52
N PHE A 75 0.12 -11.62 -0.73
CA PHE A 75 1.39 -11.69 -1.44
C PHE A 75 2.25 -10.48 -1.08
N SER A 76 3.56 -10.70 -0.95
CA SER A 76 4.52 -9.62 -0.89
C SER A 76 5.86 -10.10 -1.43
N GLY A 77 6.63 -9.20 -2.04
CA GLY A 77 7.92 -9.54 -2.57
C GLY A 77 8.70 -8.32 -3.00
N LYS A 78 10.03 -8.45 -2.95
CA LYS A 78 10.92 -7.40 -3.44
C LYS A 78 10.99 -7.46 -4.96
N VAL A 79 11.06 -6.28 -5.58
CA VAL A 79 11.28 -6.18 -7.02
C VAL A 79 12.78 -6.25 -7.27
N SER A 80 13.21 -7.16 -8.14
CA SER A 80 14.64 -7.32 -8.47
C SER A 80 14.99 -6.78 -9.85
N ARG A 81 14.15 -7.06 -10.84
CA ARG A 81 14.39 -6.56 -12.21
C ARG A 81 13.11 -6.62 -13.03
N LEU A 82 13.05 -5.79 -14.06
CA LEU A 82 12.01 -5.87 -15.09
C LEU A 82 12.54 -6.78 -16.21
N LEU A 83 11.92 -7.93 -16.38
CA LEU A 83 12.35 -8.91 -17.37
C LEU A 83 11.81 -8.61 -18.77
N ILE A 84 10.57 -8.15 -18.84
CA ILE A 84 9.86 -7.88 -20.10
C ILE A 84 9.42 -6.42 -20.10
N GLY A 85 9.84 -5.69 -21.13
CA GLY A 85 9.50 -4.29 -21.27
C GLY A 85 10.55 -3.35 -20.70
N GLU A 86 10.22 -2.07 -20.65
CA GLU A 86 11.08 -0.99 -20.15
C GLU A 86 10.29 -0.06 -19.25
N ALA A 87 10.94 0.46 -18.23
CA ALA A 87 10.36 1.47 -17.33
C ALA A 87 11.47 2.44 -16.92
N GLU A 88 11.10 3.70 -16.71
CA GLU A 88 12.04 4.73 -16.28
C GLU A 88 12.64 4.41 -14.91
N GLU A 89 11.81 3.79 -14.06
CA GLU A 89 12.20 3.49 -12.70
C GLU A 89 11.37 2.31 -12.20
N LEU A 90 11.99 1.44 -11.39
CA LEU A 90 11.30 0.30 -10.79
C LEU A 90 10.84 0.65 -9.38
N TRP A 91 9.77 -0.02 -8.95
CA TRP A 91 9.39 -0.02 -7.55
C TRP A 91 10.32 -0.95 -6.76
N ASP A 92 10.37 -0.77 -5.45
CA ASP A 92 11.23 -1.57 -4.57
C ASP A 92 10.53 -2.85 -4.10
N MET A 93 9.22 -2.79 -3.95
CA MET A 93 8.44 -3.90 -3.40
C MET A 93 7.01 -3.89 -3.95
N VAL A 94 6.41 -5.06 -4.04
CA VAL A 94 4.99 -5.24 -4.35
C VAL A 94 4.35 -5.96 -3.18
N ALA A 95 3.18 -5.48 -2.75
CA ALA A 95 2.38 -6.17 -1.74
C ALA A 95 0.92 -6.17 -2.21
N ILE A 96 0.21 -7.27 -1.97
CA ILE A 96 -1.20 -7.36 -2.31
C ILE A 96 -1.99 -7.64 -1.02
N ALA A 97 -2.87 -6.70 -0.68
CA ALA A 97 -3.78 -6.84 0.45
C ALA A 97 -5.15 -7.25 -0.07
N GLU A 98 -5.79 -8.21 0.61
CA GLU A 98 -7.14 -8.64 0.28
C GLU A 98 -8.10 -8.17 1.37
N TYR A 99 -9.23 -7.64 0.95
CA TYR A 99 -10.33 -7.22 1.84
C TYR A 99 -11.61 -7.94 1.42
N PRO A 100 -12.49 -8.27 2.38
CA PRO A 100 -13.75 -8.94 2.04
C PRO A 100 -14.66 -8.07 1.17
N ASN A 101 -14.56 -6.75 1.27
CA ASN A 101 -15.35 -5.81 0.45
C ASN A 101 -14.76 -4.40 0.55
N LYS A 102 -15.30 -3.47 -0.24
CA LYS A 102 -14.86 -2.06 -0.23
C LYS A 102 -15.06 -1.38 1.13
N LYS A 103 -16.15 -1.70 1.82
CA LYS A 103 -16.44 -1.13 3.13
C LYS A 103 -15.36 -1.47 4.14
N ALA A 104 -14.90 -2.72 4.15
CA ALA A 104 -13.83 -3.17 5.03
C ALA A 104 -12.54 -2.41 4.77
N MET A 105 -12.18 -2.21 3.49
CA MET A 105 -10.99 -1.44 3.12
C MET A 105 -11.09 0.00 3.59
N LEU A 106 -12.24 0.65 3.37
CA LEU A 106 -12.47 2.03 3.80
C LEU A 106 -12.37 2.18 5.32
N LYS A 107 -12.89 1.20 6.05
CA LYS A 107 -12.79 1.19 7.51
C LYS A 107 -11.32 1.10 7.96
N MET A 108 -10.52 0.26 7.31
CA MET A 108 -9.10 0.09 7.65
C MET A 108 -8.31 1.38 7.41
N ILE A 109 -8.50 2.04 6.28
CA ILE A 109 -7.74 3.25 5.95
C ILE A 109 -8.20 4.50 6.70
N SER A 110 -9.38 4.48 7.30
CA SER A 110 -9.89 5.63 8.08
C SER A 110 -9.58 5.52 9.58
N ASP A 111 -9.00 4.44 10.02
CA ASP A 111 -8.61 4.25 11.43
C ASP A 111 -7.30 4.99 11.75
#